data_da8c036d26781d621e27f39412fe984f
#
_entry.id   da8c036d26781d621e27f39412fe984f
#
_cell.length_a   1.000
_cell.length_b   1.000
_cell.length_c   1.000
_cell.angle_alpha   90.00
_cell.angle_beta   90.00
_cell.angle_gamma   90.00
#
_symmetry.space_group_name_H-M   'P 1'
#
loop_
_entity.id
_entity.type
_entity.pdbx_description
1 polymer ?
#
loop_
_entity_poly.entity_id
_entity_poly.type
_entity_poly.pdbx_seq_one_letter_code
_entity_poly.pdbx_strand_id
1 'polypeptide(L)'
;MSLTIEGANASHTSLIEAFLNRHKERLESFAFELEIEECQSKKLEAFQLVAHKSNKTIEATLSVSSQQSLRWALNALLVFAEGPDETINLEDSPAFAIRGVIEGFYGTPWTHEQRLSGIESFADFGMNSFMLAPKDSPWQRFDWRRPFDSMLLKLTKELVERGQLHGVNIAICVSPGLSVKYSDQNDVEAVMIRYRQLLSIGVRDFGLLFDDIPWELQFAEDIKKYKTTAQAQADFSNRVLASLKEVDSSARLIVCPMEYCGRGTNPYIRELGTNAAPEISLMWTGRQICSEYLDISDAIVFKDDAGRAPLYWDNYPVNDVAMTHELHVGPIQGREAGLEDFSAGLFSNPMEKFEMSLLPLSTIGDYLWDSKNYNPQESWDRALKLMVKKESDYTAMRRLLRNSLGSCLNGNAAPDLGSLISSTTTAWRAGKPEEAAEIFRKAGEQIMRDYEVLTSDNFSRTDLIEEIKPWVAKYLAGGETLEQLSMVLAQCTWSKDHGLAGTQGLASEVLRIRQRFDQIQSRLMGDGLDLLMGELYAELKANEGC
;
A
#
# COMPACT_ATOMS: atom_id res chain seq x y z
N MET A 1 26.03 15.69 -15.92
CA MET A 1 25.57 14.44 -16.58
C MET A 1 25.57 14.69 -18.08
N SER A 2 26.28 13.91 -18.88
CA SER A 2 26.17 13.89 -20.35
C SER A 2 25.30 12.70 -20.74
N LEU A 3 24.55 12.84 -21.83
CA LEU A 3 23.62 11.82 -22.31
C LEU A 3 23.69 11.74 -23.83
N THR A 4 23.96 10.55 -24.35
CA THR A 4 23.81 10.20 -25.76
C THR A 4 22.78 9.08 -25.88
N ILE A 5 21.85 9.18 -26.82
CA ILE A 5 20.79 8.18 -27.04
C ILE A 5 20.74 7.84 -28.52
N GLU A 6 20.85 6.56 -28.85
CA GLU A 6 20.68 6.03 -30.20
C GLU A 6 19.46 5.07 -30.25
N GLY A 7 18.85 4.92 -31.41
CA GLY A 7 17.70 4.00 -31.60
C GLY A 7 16.37 4.44 -30.98
N ALA A 8 16.32 5.52 -30.21
CA ALA A 8 15.13 5.97 -29.51
C ALA A 8 14.19 6.81 -30.41
N ASN A 9 12.88 6.61 -30.24
CA ASN A 9 11.87 7.53 -30.74
C ASN A 9 11.63 8.71 -29.78
N ALA A 10 10.81 9.69 -30.14
CA ALA A 10 10.54 10.88 -29.32
C ALA A 10 9.95 10.52 -27.93
N SER A 11 9.08 9.51 -27.86
CA SER A 11 8.47 9.06 -26.60
C SER A 11 9.51 8.41 -25.68
N HIS A 12 10.41 7.58 -26.23
CA HIS A 12 11.52 7.00 -25.50
C HIS A 12 12.45 8.08 -24.95
N THR A 13 12.84 9.06 -25.77
CA THR A 13 13.69 10.17 -25.34
C THR A 13 13.07 10.94 -24.19
N SER A 14 11.78 11.31 -24.30
CA SER A 14 11.08 12.02 -23.22
C SER A 14 11.02 11.23 -21.92
N LEU A 15 10.80 9.91 -21.98
CA LEU A 15 10.80 9.05 -20.80
C LEU A 15 12.20 9.00 -20.17
N ILE A 16 13.26 8.79 -20.97
CA ILE A 16 14.63 8.73 -20.47
C ILE A 16 15.01 10.04 -19.79
N GLU A 17 14.74 11.18 -20.41
CA GLU A 17 15.00 12.51 -19.84
C GLU A 17 14.25 12.72 -18.53
N ALA A 18 12.96 12.39 -18.48
CA ALA A 18 12.14 12.49 -17.26
C ALA A 18 12.69 11.59 -16.15
N PHE A 19 13.07 10.35 -16.48
CA PHE A 19 13.68 9.41 -15.54
C PHE A 19 14.99 9.94 -14.96
N LEU A 20 15.91 10.40 -15.81
CA LEU A 20 17.21 10.93 -15.38
C LEU A 20 17.04 12.21 -14.53
N ASN A 21 16.08 13.07 -14.86
CA ASN A 21 15.77 14.25 -14.05
C ASN A 21 15.23 13.88 -12.66
N ARG A 22 14.34 12.88 -12.58
CA ARG A 22 13.79 12.39 -11.31
C ARG A 22 14.88 11.82 -10.40
N HIS A 23 15.81 11.09 -10.98
CA HIS A 23 16.90 10.43 -10.24
C HIS A 23 18.24 11.20 -10.33
N LYS A 24 18.21 12.51 -10.62
CA LYS A 24 19.38 13.32 -10.87
C LYS A 24 20.42 13.23 -9.76
N GLU A 25 20.02 13.38 -8.50
CA GLU A 25 20.93 13.31 -7.34
C GLU A 25 21.71 11.98 -7.27
N ARG A 26 21.10 10.89 -7.73
CA ARG A 26 21.68 9.54 -7.73
C ARG A 26 22.58 9.29 -8.94
N LEU A 27 22.31 9.94 -10.05
CA LEU A 27 22.90 9.66 -11.37
C LEU A 27 23.80 10.78 -11.91
N GLU A 28 23.83 11.98 -11.28
CA GLU A 28 24.57 13.14 -11.82
C GLU A 28 26.08 12.94 -11.97
N SER A 29 26.65 11.97 -11.23
CA SER A 29 28.07 11.62 -11.33
C SER A 29 28.42 10.80 -12.56
N PHE A 30 27.42 10.29 -13.31
CA PHE A 30 27.62 9.43 -14.48
C PHE A 30 27.34 10.16 -15.78
N ALA A 31 28.04 9.73 -16.84
CA ALA A 31 27.69 9.97 -18.24
C ALA A 31 26.99 8.71 -18.78
N PHE A 32 26.00 8.87 -19.65
CA PHE A 32 25.24 7.77 -20.23
C PHE A 32 25.33 7.75 -21.74
N GLU A 33 25.66 6.58 -22.28
CA GLU A 33 25.57 6.25 -23.71
C GLU A 33 24.58 5.10 -23.85
N LEU A 34 23.36 5.41 -24.30
CA LEU A 34 22.23 4.49 -24.35
C LEU A 34 21.88 4.13 -25.78
N GLU A 35 21.79 2.84 -26.06
CA GLU A 35 21.26 2.31 -27.30
C GLU A 35 19.90 1.61 -27.02
N ILE A 36 18.88 1.97 -27.78
CA ILE A 36 17.54 1.41 -27.61
C ILE A 36 17.24 0.49 -28.78
N GLU A 37 16.97 -0.77 -28.49
CA GLU A 37 16.66 -1.80 -29.46
C GLU A 37 15.27 -2.42 -29.24
N GLU A 38 14.75 -3.14 -30.22
CA GLU A 38 13.51 -3.89 -30.11
C GLU A 38 13.75 -5.24 -29.43
N CYS A 39 13.02 -5.51 -28.34
CA CYS A 39 13.04 -6.78 -27.64
C CYS A 39 12.26 -7.84 -28.40
N GLN A 40 12.88 -9.01 -28.62
CA GLN A 40 12.28 -10.16 -29.28
C GLN A 40 11.46 -11.06 -28.33
N SER A 41 11.49 -10.80 -27.03
CA SER A 41 10.73 -11.58 -26.03
C SER A 41 9.23 -11.44 -26.24
N LYS A 42 8.51 -12.55 -26.07
CA LYS A 42 7.04 -12.61 -26.09
C LYS A 42 6.42 -12.42 -24.70
N LYS A 43 7.23 -12.38 -23.64
CA LYS A 43 6.72 -12.13 -22.30
C LYS A 43 6.24 -10.69 -22.16
N LEU A 44 5.19 -10.51 -21.36
CA LEU A 44 4.61 -9.20 -21.12
C LEU A 44 5.67 -8.25 -20.54
N GLU A 45 5.78 -7.06 -21.10
CA GLU A 45 6.66 -5.98 -20.64
C GLU A 45 8.13 -6.41 -20.40
N ALA A 46 8.59 -7.46 -21.08
CA ALA A 46 9.96 -7.93 -20.95
C ALA A 46 10.97 -6.91 -21.50
N PHE A 47 12.13 -6.90 -20.89
CA PHE A 47 13.30 -6.13 -21.35
C PHE A 47 14.58 -6.93 -21.22
N GLN A 48 15.61 -6.51 -21.94
CA GLN A 48 16.99 -6.92 -21.70
C GLN A 48 17.85 -5.66 -21.48
N LEU A 49 18.71 -5.72 -20.49
CA LEU A 49 19.71 -4.71 -20.17
C LEU A 49 21.11 -5.35 -20.29
N VAL A 50 21.90 -4.85 -21.21
CA VAL A 50 23.33 -5.15 -21.28
C VAL A 50 24.07 -3.84 -21.03
N ALA A 51 24.89 -3.76 -19.97
CA ALA A 51 25.58 -2.54 -19.67
C ALA A 51 27.00 -2.78 -19.14
N HIS A 52 27.87 -1.79 -19.40
CA HIS A 52 29.24 -1.72 -18.92
C HIS A 52 29.47 -0.36 -18.27
N LYS A 53 30.04 -0.38 -17.06
CA LYS A 53 30.41 0.80 -16.30
C LYS A 53 31.94 0.93 -16.24
N SER A 54 32.45 1.99 -16.85
CA SER A 54 33.88 2.31 -16.87
C SER A 54 34.11 3.72 -16.37
N ASN A 55 34.89 3.89 -15.33
CA ASN A 55 35.06 5.17 -14.63
C ASN A 55 33.72 5.78 -14.21
N LYS A 56 33.29 6.83 -14.90
CA LYS A 56 32.00 7.50 -14.67
C LYS A 56 31.06 7.45 -15.90
N THR A 57 31.35 6.58 -16.85
CA THR A 57 30.54 6.37 -18.05
C THR A 57 29.84 5.03 -17.95
N ILE A 58 28.56 5.01 -18.27
CA ILE A 58 27.73 3.81 -18.39
C ILE A 58 27.30 3.71 -19.85
N GLU A 59 27.80 2.69 -20.53
CA GLU A 59 27.37 2.29 -21.86
C GLU A 59 26.34 1.18 -21.70
N ALA A 60 25.12 1.36 -22.24
CA ALA A 60 24.04 0.42 -22.06
C ALA A 60 23.19 0.23 -23.32
N THR A 61 22.93 -1.03 -23.67
CA THR A 61 21.93 -1.43 -24.66
C THR A 61 20.66 -1.88 -23.92
N LEU A 62 19.52 -1.24 -24.21
CA LEU A 62 18.21 -1.52 -23.65
C LEU A 62 17.32 -2.10 -24.75
N SER A 63 17.12 -3.42 -24.74
CA SER A 63 16.18 -4.08 -25.66
C SER A 63 14.78 -4.10 -25.04
N VAL A 64 13.79 -3.42 -25.65
CA VAL A 64 12.49 -3.15 -25.07
C VAL A 64 11.35 -3.41 -26.07
N SER A 65 10.19 -3.86 -25.58
CA SER A 65 9.00 -4.14 -26.41
C SER A 65 7.93 -3.06 -26.31
N SER A 66 8.06 -2.12 -25.36
CA SER A 66 7.08 -1.08 -25.09
C SER A 66 7.69 0.06 -24.27
N GLN A 67 6.94 1.13 -24.09
CA GLN A 67 7.35 2.21 -23.20
C GLN A 67 7.44 1.76 -21.73
N GLN A 68 6.56 0.84 -21.29
CA GLN A 68 6.64 0.23 -19.98
C GLN A 68 7.95 -0.54 -19.82
N SER A 69 8.27 -1.43 -20.76
CA SER A 69 9.52 -2.21 -20.67
C SER A 69 10.78 -1.33 -20.67
N LEU A 70 10.77 -0.19 -21.40
CA LEU A 70 11.85 0.80 -21.30
C LEU A 70 11.92 1.39 -19.88
N ARG A 71 10.77 1.70 -19.27
CA ARG A 71 10.74 2.23 -17.90
C ARG A 71 11.33 1.23 -16.91
N TRP A 72 11.05 -0.07 -17.09
CA TRP A 72 11.60 -1.13 -16.23
C TRP A 72 13.09 -1.36 -16.47
N ALA A 73 13.54 -1.30 -17.71
CA ALA A 73 14.96 -1.35 -18.04
C ALA A 73 15.76 -0.20 -17.40
N LEU A 74 15.18 1.01 -17.36
CA LEU A 74 15.75 2.17 -16.70
C LEU A 74 15.81 1.99 -15.17
N ASN A 75 14.79 1.37 -14.54
CA ASN A 75 14.85 1.01 -13.12
C ASN A 75 16.02 0.05 -12.84
N ALA A 76 16.19 -0.98 -13.67
CA ALA A 76 17.31 -1.92 -13.55
C ALA A 76 18.66 -1.22 -13.77
N LEU A 77 18.74 -0.29 -14.74
CA LEU A 77 19.93 0.52 -15.01
C LEU A 77 20.31 1.41 -13.81
N LEU A 78 19.32 1.98 -13.10
CA LEU A 78 19.54 2.76 -11.88
C LEU A 78 20.17 1.90 -10.78
N VAL A 79 19.65 0.70 -10.56
CA VAL A 79 20.19 -0.26 -9.57
C VAL A 79 21.62 -0.66 -9.96
N PHE A 80 21.86 -0.94 -11.24
CA PHE A 80 23.21 -1.24 -11.74
C PHE A 80 24.18 -0.07 -11.55
N ALA A 81 23.76 1.16 -11.84
CA ALA A 81 24.60 2.36 -11.71
C ALA A 81 25.10 2.54 -10.26
N GLU A 82 24.25 2.29 -9.27
CA GLU A 82 24.57 2.39 -7.84
C GLU A 82 25.28 1.16 -7.28
N GLY A 83 25.14 0.01 -7.94
CA GLY A 83 25.75 -1.25 -7.51
C GLY A 83 27.26 -1.30 -7.69
N PRO A 84 27.94 -2.30 -7.13
CA PRO A 84 29.38 -2.46 -7.25
C PRO A 84 29.83 -3.04 -8.60
N ASP A 85 28.92 -3.65 -9.36
CA ASP A 85 29.25 -4.39 -10.58
C ASP A 85 29.70 -3.47 -11.71
N GLU A 86 30.68 -3.92 -12.50
CA GLU A 86 31.16 -3.21 -13.69
C GLU A 86 30.42 -3.61 -14.97
N THR A 87 29.76 -4.77 -14.97
CA THR A 87 29.00 -5.30 -16.12
C THR A 87 27.70 -5.94 -15.66
N ILE A 88 26.65 -5.85 -16.49
CA ILE A 88 25.40 -6.56 -16.31
C ILE A 88 24.90 -7.10 -17.65
N ASN A 89 24.31 -8.28 -17.62
CA ASN A 89 23.46 -8.82 -18.69
C ASN A 89 22.23 -9.44 -18.03
N LEU A 90 21.12 -8.71 -18.07
CA LEU A 90 19.87 -9.04 -17.39
C LEU A 90 18.74 -9.11 -18.42
N GLU A 91 18.01 -10.23 -18.44
CA GLU A 91 16.70 -10.35 -19.07
C GLU A 91 15.67 -10.50 -17.96
N ASP A 92 14.64 -9.64 -17.94
CA ASP A 92 13.64 -9.63 -16.88
C ASP A 92 12.25 -9.23 -17.39
N SER A 93 11.23 -9.59 -16.62
CA SER A 93 9.83 -9.27 -16.90
C SER A 93 8.99 -9.41 -15.63
N PRO A 94 7.95 -8.57 -15.42
CA PRO A 94 7.12 -8.65 -14.24
C PRO A 94 6.30 -9.96 -14.19
N ALA A 95 6.05 -10.46 -12.97
CA ALA A 95 5.21 -11.64 -12.76
C ALA A 95 3.74 -11.32 -12.98
N PHE A 96 3.20 -10.27 -12.35
CA PHE A 96 1.79 -9.88 -12.50
C PHE A 96 1.58 -8.98 -13.72
N ALA A 97 0.49 -9.22 -14.48
CA ALA A 97 0.12 -8.40 -15.63
C ALA A 97 -0.38 -6.99 -15.22
N ILE A 98 -1.23 -6.89 -14.22
CA ILE A 98 -1.68 -5.63 -13.63
C ILE A 98 -1.06 -5.52 -12.23
N ARG A 99 -0.32 -4.45 -12.02
CA ARG A 99 0.39 -4.11 -10.79
C ARG A 99 0.03 -2.67 -10.47
N GLY A 100 -0.93 -2.49 -9.56
CA GLY A 100 -1.55 -1.18 -9.42
C GLY A 100 -1.76 -0.71 -8.00
N VAL A 101 -2.06 0.59 -7.92
CA VAL A 101 -2.57 1.26 -6.73
C VAL A 101 -3.99 1.73 -7.02
N ILE A 102 -4.92 1.52 -6.10
CA ILE A 102 -6.27 2.07 -6.15
C ILE A 102 -6.46 3.09 -5.02
N GLU A 103 -6.64 4.36 -5.35
CA GLU A 103 -7.07 5.36 -4.38
C GLU A 103 -8.54 5.14 -4.05
N GLY A 104 -8.80 4.13 -3.20
CA GLY A 104 -10.13 3.60 -2.88
C GLY A 104 -10.52 3.70 -1.40
N PHE A 105 -9.71 4.37 -0.59
CA PHE A 105 -9.95 4.55 0.84
C PHE A 105 -11.04 5.61 1.13
N TYR A 106 -11.65 5.51 2.32
CA TYR A 106 -12.45 6.58 2.92
C TYR A 106 -11.55 7.58 3.63
N GLY A 107 -11.91 8.88 3.58
CA GLY A 107 -11.13 9.99 4.13
C GLY A 107 -10.82 11.05 3.09
N THR A 108 -9.87 11.92 3.42
CA THR A 108 -9.45 13.01 2.54
C THR A 108 -8.70 12.44 1.32
N PRO A 109 -9.21 12.64 0.09
CA PRO A 109 -8.49 12.20 -1.10
C PRO A 109 -7.10 12.82 -1.19
N TRP A 110 -6.17 12.11 -1.80
CA TRP A 110 -4.85 12.65 -2.08
C TRP A 110 -4.93 13.92 -2.93
N THR A 111 -4.02 14.87 -2.70
CA THR A 111 -3.94 16.09 -3.52
C THR A 111 -3.54 15.76 -4.96
N HIS A 112 -3.73 16.69 -5.86
CA HIS A 112 -3.32 16.53 -7.26
C HIS A 112 -1.81 16.32 -7.38
N GLU A 113 -1.03 17.07 -6.62
CA GLU A 113 0.43 16.96 -6.55
C GLU A 113 0.87 15.60 -6.02
N GLN A 114 0.21 15.09 -4.97
CA GLN A 114 0.48 13.75 -4.44
C GLN A 114 0.18 12.67 -5.48
N ARG A 115 -0.91 12.79 -6.24
CA ARG A 115 -1.24 11.86 -7.32
C ARG A 115 -0.20 11.88 -8.45
N LEU A 116 0.26 13.08 -8.85
CA LEU A 116 1.33 13.22 -9.85
C LEU A 116 2.64 12.60 -9.37
N SER A 117 3.06 12.88 -8.13
CA SER A 117 4.24 12.28 -7.50
C SER A 117 4.06 10.76 -7.30
N GLY A 118 2.84 10.34 -6.96
CA GLY A 118 2.47 8.93 -6.81
C GLY A 118 2.69 8.14 -8.09
N ILE A 119 2.23 8.65 -9.24
CA ILE A 119 2.43 8.01 -10.56
C ILE A 119 3.92 7.72 -10.81
N GLU A 120 4.79 8.70 -10.52
CA GLU A 120 6.23 8.53 -10.67
C GLU A 120 6.80 7.48 -9.70
N SER A 121 6.34 7.51 -8.43
CA SER A 121 6.78 6.56 -7.41
C SER A 121 6.29 5.13 -7.71
N PHE A 122 5.05 4.97 -8.19
CA PHE A 122 4.52 3.67 -8.62
C PHE A 122 5.34 3.09 -9.77
N ALA A 123 5.73 3.93 -10.74
CA ALA A 123 6.64 3.52 -11.80
C ALA A 123 8.03 3.10 -11.26
N ASP A 124 8.58 3.81 -10.24
CA ASP A 124 9.81 3.41 -9.57
C ASP A 124 9.68 2.03 -8.91
N PHE A 125 8.50 1.70 -8.40
CA PHE A 125 8.19 0.39 -7.78
C PHE A 125 7.82 -0.71 -8.80
N GLY A 126 7.94 -0.47 -10.10
CA GLY A 126 7.58 -1.45 -11.13
C GLY A 126 6.07 -1.62 -11.34
N MET A 127 5.23 -0.73 -10.81
CA MET A 127 3.79 -0.75 -10.99
C MET A 127 3.37 -0.04 -12.27
N ASN A 128 2.33 -0.57 -12.95
CA ASN A 128 1.89 -0.11 -14.27
C ASN A 128 0.46 0.46 -14.30
N SER A 129 -0.21 0.59 -13.16
CA SER A 129 -1.61 1.02 -13.11
C SER A 129 -1.91 1.88 -11.88
N PHE A 130 -2.66 2.97 -12.07
CA PHE A 130 -3.22 3.78 -10.99
C PHE A 130 -4.70 4.00 -11.21
N MET A 131 -5.53 3.56 -10.27
CA MET A 131 -6.99 3.63 -10.33
C MET A 131 -7.51 4.70 -9.37
N LEU A 132 -8.26 5.68 -9.88
CA LEU A 132 -8.87 6.72 -9.08
C LEU A 132 -10.31 6.34 -8.73
N ALA A 133 -10.53 6.08 -7.46
CA ALA A 133 -11.80 5.68 -6.87
C ALA A 133 -12.06 6.33 -5.50
N PRO A 134 -11.73 7.64 -5.28
CA PRO A 134 -11.77 8.27 -3.97
C PRO A 134 -13.20 8.31 -3.41
N LYS A 135 -13.46 7.53 -2.33
CA LYS A 135 -14.80 7.28 -1.79
C LYS A 135 -15.52 8.54 -1.35
N ASP A 136 -14.82 9.51 -0.76
CA ASP A 136 -15.41 10.74 -0.24
C ASP A 136 -15.39 11.89 -1.24
N SER A 137 -14.97 11.64 -2.48
CA SER A 137 -15.15 12.59 -3.58
C SER A 137 -16.61 12.59 -4.06
N PRO A 138 -17.31 13.74 -4.06
CA PRO A 138 -18.70 13.80 -4.57
C PRO A 138 -18.83 13.26 -5.99
N TRP A 139 -17.85 13.52 -6.85
CA TRP A 139 -17.82 13.06 -8.24
C TRP A 139 -17.80 11.54 -8.38
N GLN A 140 -17.29 10.82 -7.39
CA GLN A 140 -17.19 9.38 -7.41
C GLN A 140 -18.54 8.71 -7.15
N ARG A 141 -19.31 9.15 -6.14
CA ARG A 141 -20.50 8.45 -5.63
C ARG A 141 -21.79 9.25 -5.77
N PHE A 142 -21.85 10.48 -5.26
CA PHE A 142 -23.11 11.23 -5.14
C PHE A 142 -23.48 11.93 -6.45
N ASP A 143 -22.52 12.60 -7.08
CA ASP A 143 -22.69 13.38 -8.30
C ASP A 143 -22.24 12.61 -9.57
N TRP A 144 -22.26 11.29 -9.53
CA TRP A 144 -21.72 10.46 -10.60
C TRP A 144 -22.41 10.68 -11.97
N ARG A 145 -23.63 11.22 -12.00
CA ARG A 145 -24.35 11.59 -13.24
C ARG A 145 -23.87 12.92 -13.84
N ARG A 146 -23.19 13.73 -13.03
CA ARG A 146 -22.72 15.05 -13.48
C ARG A 146 -21.48 14.90 -14.33
N PRO A 147 -21.42 15.49 -15.55
CA PRO A 147 -20.22 15.51 -16.38
C PRO A 147 -19.05 16.17 -15.65
N PHE A 148 -17.83 15.79 -16.00
CA PHE A 148 -16.65 16.50 -15.51
C PHE A 148 -16.68 17.95 -16.02
N ASP A 149 -16.42 18.89 -15.13
CA ASP A 149 -16.17 20.27 -15.53
C ASP A 149 -14.76 20.42 -16.15
N SER A 150 -14.50 21.60 -16.72
CA SER A 150 -13.25 21.87 -17.45
C SER A 150 -12.00 21.77 -16.55
N MET A 151 -12.12 22.14 -15.26
CA MET A 151 -10.98 22.08 -14.33
C MET A 151 -10.66 20.63 -13.98
N LEU A 152 -11.67 19.85 -13.58
CA LEU A 152 -11.48 18.44 -13.23
C LEU A 152 -10.97 17.62 -14.41
N LEU A 153 -11.49 17.91 -15.64
CA LEU A 153 -11.01 17.26 -16.85
C LEU A 153 -9.56 17.62 -17.16
N LYS A 154 -9.15 18.90 -16.94
CA LYS A 154 -7.77 19.33 -17.08
C LYS A 154 -6.84 18.61 -16.11
N LEU A 155 -7.16 18.58 -14.81
CA LEU A 155 -6.37 17.88 -13.81
C LEU A 155 -6.26 16.38 -14.11
N THR A 156 -7.37 15.76 -14.54
CA THR A 156 -7.36 14.35 -14.96
C THR A 156 -6.46 14.12 -16.17
N LYS A 157 -6.47 15.04 -17.15
CA LYS A 157 -5.58 14.97 -18.31
C LYS A 157 -4.10 15.04 -17.91
N GLU A 158 -3.74 15.89 -16.96
CA GLU A 158 -2.37 15.97 -16.44
C GLU A 158 -1.91 14.65 -15.81
N LEU A 159 -2.81 13.93 -15.08
CA LEU A 159 -2.52 12.59 -14.56
C LEU A 159 -2.33 11.57 -15.70
N VAL A 160 -3.17 11.61 -16.72
CA VAL A 160 -3.06 10.72 -17.89
C VAL A 160 -1.74 10.95 -18.63
N GLU A 161 -1.37 12.20 -18.89
CA GLU A 161 -0.11 12.56 -19.54
C GLU A 161 1.11 12.12 -18.72
N ARG A 162 1.06 12.32 -17.38
CA ARG A 162 2.10 11.85 -16.48
C ARG A 162 2.18 10.31 -16.49
N GLY A 163 1.04 9.62 -16.44
CA GLY A 163 0.97 8.16 -16.53
C GLY A 163 1.54 7.63 -17.84
N GLN A 164 1.17 8.22 -18.97
CA GLN A 164 1.71 7.87 -20.28
C GLN A 164 3.22 8.05 -20.34
N LEU A 165 3.74 9.15 -19.78
CA LEU A 165 5.18 9.40 -19.75
C LEU A 165 5.93 8.32 -18.96
N HIS A 166 5.40 7.88 -17.82
CA HIS A 166 6.08 6.94 -16.91
C HIS A 166 5.64 5.47 -17.07
N GLY A 167 4.80 5.14 -18.04
CA GLY A 167 4.33 3.79 -18.29
C GLY A 167 3.27 3.29 -17.29
N VAL A 168 2.53 4.20 -16.65
CA VAL A 168 1.46 3.90 -15.70
C VAL A 168 0.10 4.22 -16.31
N ASN A 169 -0.76 3.22 -16.49
CA ASN A 169 -2.12 3.38 -17.00
C ASN A 169 -3.00 4.04 -15.93
N ILE A 170 -3.76 5.04 -16.32
CA ILE A 170 -4.71 5.71 -15.43
C ILE A 170 -6.10 5.14 -15.67
N ALA A 171 -6.70 4.56 -14.61
CA ALA A 171 -8.07 4.08 -14.61
C ALA A 171 -8.97 5.04 -13.80
N ILE A 172 -10.17 5.32 -14.30
CA ILE A 172 -11.13 6.21 -13.64
C ILE A 172 -12.41 5.45 -13.34
N CYS A 173 -12.88 5.56 -12.10
CA CYS A 173 -14.05 4.84 -11.63
C CYS A 173 -15.25 5.76 -11.41
N VAL A 174 -16.43 5.15 -11.39
CA VAL A 174 -17.66 5.69 -10.81
C VAL A 174 -18.29 4.64 -9.91
N SER A 175 -18.92 5.08 -8.81
CA SER A 175 -19.64 4.23 -7.87
C SER A 175 -21.14 4.58 -7.88
N PRO A 176 -21.90 4.14 -8.86
CA PRO A 176 -23.28 4.59 -9.06
C PRO A 176 -24.28 3.88 -8.15
N GLY A 177 -23.88 2.81 -7.45
CA GLY A 177 -24.73 1.82 -6.82
C GLY A 177 -25.76 2.34 -5.81
N LEU A 178 -25.48 3.48 -5.15
CA LEU A 178 -26.43 4.09 -4.19
C LEU A 178 -27.68 4.69 -4.84
N SER A 179 -27.66 4.99 -6.15
CA SER A 179 -28.77 5.71 -6.81
C SER A 179 -28.99 5.30 -8.26
N VAL A 180 -28.25 4.32 -8.77
CA VAL A 180 -28.41 3.85 -10.15
C VAL A 180 -29.73 3.09 -10.29
N LYS A 181 -30.46 3.38 -11.35
CA LYS A 181 -31.55 2.56 -11.83
C LYS A 181 -31.02 1.68 -12.96
N TYR A 182 -30.73 0.42 -12.62
CA TYR A 182 -30.06 -0.52 -13.52
C TYR A 182 -30.81 -0.73 -14.85
N SER A 183 -32.16 -0.66 -14.82
CA SER A 183 -33.00 -0.81 -16.02
C SER A 183 -33.05 0.43 -16.91
N ASP A 184 -32.66 1.62 -16.40
CA ASP A 184 -32.79 2.88 -17.10
C ASP A 184 -31.61 3.11 -18.08
N GLN A 185 -31.93 3.39 -19.34
CA GLN A 185 -30.94 3.72 -20.35
C GLN A 185 -30.32 5.11 -20.11
N ASN A 186 -31.04 6.02 -19.44
CA ASN A 186 -30.50 7.34 -19.11
C ASN A 186 -29.34 7.24 -18.12
N ASP A 187 -29.34 6.26 -17.21
CA ASP A 187 -28.25 6.04 -16.26
C ASP A 187 -27.01 5.44 -16.96
N VAL A 188 -27.19 4.58 -17.97
CA VAL A 188 -26.08 4.16 -18.84
C VAL A 188 -25.50 5.35 -19.59
N GLU A 189 -26.36 6.19 -20.17
CA GLU A 189 -25.91 7.38 -20.89
C GLU A 189 -25.20 8.39 -19.98
N ALA A 190 -25.63 8.55 -18.74
CA ALA A 190 -24.96 9.42 -17.78
C ALA A 190 -23.51 8.94 -17.49
N VAL A 191 -23.29 7.63 -17.32
CA VAL A 191 -21.95 7.06 -17.24
C VAL A 191 -21.16 7.31 -18.52
N MET A 192 -21.78 7.08 -19.69
CA MET A 192 -21.13 7.21 -20.98
C MET A 192 -20.76 8.66 -21.34
N ILE A 193 -21.54 9.65 -20.91
CA ILE A 193 -21.15 11.07 -21.07
C ILE A 193 -19.79 11.32 -20.40
N ARG A 194 -19.60 10.85 -19.18
CA ARG A 194 -18.32 10.98 -18.46
C ARG A 194 -17.21 10.19 -19.13
N TYR A 195 -17.50 8.95 -19.50
CA TYR A 195 -16.48 8.07 -20.10
C TYR A 195 -16.02 8.57 -21.48
N ARG A 196 -16.91 9.18 -22.28
CA ARG A 196 -16.50 9.85 -23.54
C ARG A 196 -15.59 11.03 -23.29
N GLN A 197 -15.83 11.84 -22.23
CA GLN A 197 -14.91 12.92 -21.85
C GLN A 197 -13.52 12.36 -21.51
N LEU A 198 -13.47 11.26 -20.74
CA LEU A 198 -12.23 10.60 -20.34
C LEU A 198 -11.51 9.91 -21.50
N LEU A 199 -12.26 9.25 -22.40
CA LEU A 199 -11.71 8.70 -23.65
C LEU A 199 -11.01 9.78 -24.48
N SER A 200 -11.59 11.00 -24.55
CA SER A 200 -11.04 12.11 -25.33
C SER A 200 -9.69 12.62 -24.81
N ILE A 201 -9.35 12.35 -23.56
CA ILE A 201 -8.07 12.71 -22.93
C ILE A 201 -7.12 11.54 -22.76
N GLY A 202 -7.46 10.35 -23.29
CA GLY A 202 -6.55 9.20 -23.35
C GLY A 202 -6.79 8.10 -22.30
N VAL A 203 -7.81 8.21 -21.43
CA VAL A 203 -8.19 7.11 -20.52
C VAL A 203 -8.74 5.93 -21.34
N ARG A 204 -8.34 4.71 -20.99
CA ARG A 204 -8.80 3.47 -21.61
C ARG A 204 -9.29 2.43 -20.61
N ASP A 205 -9.01 2.62 -19.33
CA ASP A 205 -9.45 1.76 -18.24
C ASP A 205 -10.53 2.45 -17.41
N PHE A 206 -11.67 1.80 -17.27
CA PHE A 206 -12.85 2.34 -16.61
C PHE A 206 -13.34 1.40 -15.52
N GLY A 207 -13.79 1.95 -14.37
CA GLY A 207 -14.31 1.17 -13.27
C GLY A 207 -15.77 1.48 -12.95
N LEU A 208 -16.61 0.45 -12.82
CA LEU A 208 -17.93 0.51 -12.19
C LEU A 208 -17.84 -0.18 -10.83
N LEU A 209 -18.04 0.59 -9.76
CA LEU A 209 -17.90 0.08 -8.41
C LEU A 209 -19.27 -0.02 -7.74
N PHE A 210 -19.66 -1.25 -7.36
CA PHE A 210 -20.93 -1.56 -6.69
C PHE A 210 -20.72 -2.00 -5.23
N ASP A 211 -19.55 -1.78 -4.68
CA ASP A 211 -19.23 -2.04 -3.29
C ASP A 211 -19.95 -1.07 -2.34
N ASP A 212 -20.18 -1.51 -1.10
CA ASP A 212 -20.77 -0.75 0.01
C ASP A 212 -22.14 -0.13 -0.32
N ILE A 213 -23.03 -0.91 -0.94
CA ILE A 213 -24.38 -0.53 -1.33
C ILE A 213 -25.42 -1.50 -0.73
N PRO A 214 -26.71 -1.12 -0.69
CA PRO A 214 -27.78 -2.05 -0.30
C PRO A 214 -27.82 -3.30 -1.19
N TRP A 215 -28.05 -4.46 -0.57
CA TRP A 215 -28.07 -5.77 -1.24
C TRP A 215 -29.24 -5.94 -2.19
N GLU A 216 -30.33 -5.22 -1.94
CA GLU A 216 -31.59 -5.35 -2.64
C GLU A 216 -31.73 -4.26 -3.70
N LEU A 217 -32.47 -4.58 -4.76
CA LEU A 217 -32.85 -3.61 -5.79
C LEU A 217 -33.72 -2.51 -5.19
N GLN A 218 -33.38 -1.24 -5.40
CA GLN A 218 -34.00 -0.09 -4.77
C GLN A 218 -35.18 0.48 -5.57
N PHE A 219 -35.30 0.18 -6.87
CA PHE A 219 -36.30 0.77 -7.76
C PHE A 219 -37.30 -0.26 -8.25
N ALA A 220 -38.58 0.10 -8.26
CA ALA A 220 -39.68 -0.80 -8.66
C ALA A 220 -39.53 -1.32 -10.10
N GLU A 221 -38.97 -0.51 -11.02
CA GLU A 221 -38.70 -0.91 -12.39
C GLU A 221 -37.61 -1.97 -12.47
N ASP A 222 -36.54 -1.85 -11.65
CA ASP A 222 -35.50 -2.85 -11.56
C ASP A 222 -36.01 -4.16 -10.97
N ILE A 223 -36.79 -4.10 -9.88
CA ILE A 223 -37.47 -5.26 -9.25
C ILE A 223 -38.37 -5.96 -10.26
N LYS A 224 -39.04 -5.20 -11.13
CA LYS A 224 -39.93 -5.77 -12.16
C LYS A 224 -39.12 -6.45 -13.29
N LYS A 225 -37.95 -5.89 -13.65
CA LYS A 225 -37.13 -6.37 -14.78
C LYS A 225 -36.19 -7.50 -14.39
N TYR A 226 -35.57 -7.41 -13.23
CA TYR A 226 -34.53 -8.34 -12.80
C TYR A 226 -35.00 -9.20 -11.61
N LYS A 227 -34.55 -10.46 -11.58
CA LYS A 227 -34.83 -11.36 -10.45
C LYS A 227 -33.87 -11.17 -9.29
N THR A 228 -32.63 -10.72 -9.60
CA THR A 228 -31.55 -10.57 -8.64
C THR A 228 -30.74 -9.31 -8.93
N THR A 229 -30.02 -8.81 -7.92
CA THR A 229 -29.08 -7.70 -8.07
C THR A 229 -27.91 -8.08 -9.00
N ALA A 230 -27.48 -9.35 -8.97
CA ALA A 230 -26.43 -9.85 -9.87
C ALA A 230 -26.80 -9.68 -11.35
N GLN A 231 -28.04 -10.05 -11.74
CA GLN A 231 -28.56 -9.86 -13.10
C GLN A 231 -28.60 -8.38 -13.48
N ALA A 232 -29.06 -7.52 -12.58
CA ALA A 232 -29.16 -6.09 -12.83
C ALA A 232 -27.77 -5.45 -13.05
N GLN A 233 -26.82 -5.79 -12.20
CA GLN A 233 -25.43 -5.27 -12.31
C GLN A 233 -24.71 -5.81 -13.55
N ALA A 234 -24.92 -7.08 -13.92
CA ALA A 234 -24.38 -7.64 -15.14
C ALA A 234 -24.94 -6.95 -16.40
N ASP A 235 -26.28 -6.79 -16.49
CA ASP A 235 -26.94 -6.13 -17.63
C ASP A 235 -26.47 -4.68 -17.77
N PHE A 236 -26.39 -3.94 -16.67
CA PHE A 236 -25.93 -2.56 -16.67
C PHE A 236 -24.46 -2.47 -17.14
N SER A 237 -23.59 -3.31 -16.59
CA SER A 237 -22.17 -3.36 -16.96
C SER A 237 -21.97 -3.74 -18.41
N ASN A 238 -22.74 -4.69 -18.94
CA ASN A 238 -22.68 -5.12 -20.34
C ASN A 238 -23.08 -3.97 -21.28
N ARG A 239 -24.14 -3.22 -20.95
CA ARG A 239 -24.57 -2.06 -21.76
C ARG A 239 -23.51 -0.95 -21.76
N VAL A 240 -22.90 -0.68 -20.60
CA VAL A 240 -21.79 0.29 -20.51
C VAL A 240 -20.61 -0.19 -21.33
N LEU A 241 -20.20 -1.47 -21.21
CA LEU A 241 -19.09 -2.02 -21.99
C LEU A 241 -19.36 -1.95 -23.50
N ALA A 242 -20.56 -2.33 -23.95
CA ALA A 242 -20.96 -2.27 -25.35
C ALA A 242 -20.83 -0.84 -25.89
N SER A 243 -21.37 0.15 -25.14
CA SER A 243 -21.28 1.56 -25.51
C SER A 243 -19.85 2.11 -25.51
N LEU A 244 -18.98 1.63 -24.59
CA LEU A 244 -17.55 1.96 -24.60
C LEU A 244 -16.87 1.41 -25.85
N LYS A 245 -17.11 0.15 -26.20
CA LYS A 245 -16.50 -0.52 -27.35
C LYS A 245 -16.94 0.06 -28.69
N GLU A 246 -18.13 0.64 -28.76
CA GLU A 246 -18.58 1.40 -29.94
C GLU A 246 -17.75 2.66 -30.18
N VAL A 247 -17.27 3.31 -29.11
CA VAL A 247 -16.43 4.51 -29.19
C VAL A 247 -14.96 4.16 -29.38
N ASP A 248 -14.46 3.20 -28.60
CA ASP A 248 -13.06 2.77 -28.65
C ASP A 248 -12.96 1.27 -28.31
N SER A 249 -12.59 0.46 -29.28
CA SER A 249 -12.46 -1.00 -29.12
C SER A 249 -11.39 -1.41 -28.11
N SER A 250 -10.44 -0.54 -27.80
CA SER A 250 -9.37 -0.79 -26.82
C SER A 250 -9.79 -0.50 -25.38
N ALA A 251 -10.93 0.17 -25.14
CA ALA A 251 -11.42 0.46 -23.80
C ALA A 251 -11.72 -0.81 -23.00
N ARG A 252 -11.36 -0.81 -21.73
CA ARG A 252 -11.56 -1.94 -20.79
C ARG A 252 -12.47 -1.52 -19.65
N LEU A 253 -13.29 -2.46 -19.17
CA LEU A 253 -14.19 -2.24 -18.05
C LEU A 253 -13.84 -3.19 -16.89
N ILE A 254 -13.66 -2.60 -15.71
CA ILE A 254 -13.44 -3.28 -14.45
C ILE A 254 -14.68 -3.07 -13.59
N VAL A 255 -15.17 -4.12 -12.96
CA VAL A 255 -16.33 -4.06 -12.07
C VAL A 255 -15.94 -4.55 -10.67
N CYS A 256 -16.16 -3.72 -9.67
CA CYS A 256 -16.16 -4.18 -8.28
C CYS A 256 -17.58 -4.64 -7.97
N PRO A 257 -17.80 -5.93 -7.70
CA PRO A 257 -19.12 -6.46 -7.39
C PRO A 257 -19.61 -6.00 -6.00
N MET A 258 -20.90 -6.08 -5.75
CA MET A 258 -21.47 -5.78 -4.42
C MET A 258 -20.97 -6.77 -3.36
N GLU A 259 -20.90 -8.06 -3.70
CA GLU A 259 -20.28 -9.09 -2.85
C GLU A 259 -18.82 -9.28 -3.26
N TYR A 260 -17.95 -8.33 -2.89
CA TYR A 260 -16.55 -8.26 -3.30
C TYR A 260 -15.59 -9.08 -2.44
N CYS A 261 -16.08 -9.70 -1.35
CA CYS A 261 -15.28 -10.55 -0.46
C CYS A 261 -16.05 -11.84 -0.11
N GLY A 262 -15.32 -12.80 0.48
CA GLY A 262 -15.89 -14.08 0.88
C GLY A 262 -15.07 -15.25 0.33
N ARG A 263 -15.67 -16.43 0.29
CA ARG A 263 -14.96 -17.65 -0.15
C ARG A 263 -14.80 -17.78 -1.68
N GLY A 264 -15.16 -16.75 -2.45
CA GLY A 264 -15.11 -16.78 -3.92
C GLY A 264 -16.24 -17.62 -4.56
N THR A 265 -17.05 -18.30 -3.77
CA THR A 265 -18.16 -19.10 -4.20
C THR A 265 -19.43 -18.68 -3.48
N ASN A 266 -20.38 -18.12 -4.21
CA ASN A 266 -21.72 -17.81 -3.76
C ASN A 266 -22.66 -17.64 -4.96
N PRO A 267 -24.01 -17.70 -4.76
CA PRO A 267 -24.96 -17.54 -5.86
C PRO A 267 -24.83 -16.22 -6.62
N TYR A 268 -24.51 -15.12 -5.92
CA TYR A 268 -24.37 -13.80 -6.53
C TYR A 268 -23.17 -13.74 -7.48
N ILE A 269 -21.96 -14.17 -7.06
CA ILE A 269 -20.75 -14.17 -7.89
C ILE A 269 -20.92 -15.08 -9.10
N ARG A 270 -21.50 -16.28 -8.93
CA ARG A 270 -21.77 -17.21 -10.01
C ARG A 270 -22.72 -16.62 -11.05
N GLU A 271 -23.82 -15.98 -10.60
CA GLU A 271 -24.78 -15.38 -11.48
C GLU A 271 -24.22 -14.12 -12.17
N LEU A 272 -23.50 -13.26 -11.45
CA LEU A 272 -22.81 -12.12 -12.02
C LEU A 272 -21.80 -12.56 -13.09
N GLY A 273 -20.95 -13.51 -12.75
CA GLY A 273 -19.91 -14.04 -13.66
C GLY A 273 -20.50 -14.68 -14.92
N THR A 274 -21.62 -15.40 -14.79
CA THR A 274 -22.31 -16.02 -15.92
C THR A 274 -22.95 -14.99 -16.86
N ASN A 275 -23.49 -13.90 -16.34
CA ASN A 275 -24.26 -12.92 -17.11
C ASN A 275 -23.40 -11.72 -17.59
N ALA A 276 -22.29 -11.42 -16.94
CA ALA A 276 -21.38 -10.36 -17.36
C ALA A 276 -20.52 -10.81 -18.55
N ALA A 277 -20.29 -9.91 -19.51
CA ALA A 277 -19.43 -10.16 -20.64
C ALA A 277 -18.03 -10.62 -20.18
N PRO A 278 -17.41 -11.60 -20.86
CA PRO A 278 -16.17 -12.23 -20.42
C PRO A 278 -14.97 -11.24 -20.36
N GLU A 279 -15.03 -10.15 -21.12
CA GLU A 279 -14.01 -9.10 -21.14
C GLU A 279 -14.06 -8.17 -19.91
N ILE A 280 -15.14 -8.23 -19.11
CA ILE A 280 -15.23 -7.46 -17.86
C ILE A 280 -14.37 -8.12 -16.80
N SER A 281 -13.40 -7.41 -16.26
CA SER A 281 -12.64 -7.86 -15.10
C SER A 281 -13.48 -7.69 -13.82
N LEU A 282 -13.53 -8.71 -12.97
CA LEU A 282 -14.23 -8.66 -11.68
C LEU A 282 -13.23 -8.54 -10.54
N MET A 283 -13.42 -7.52 -9.68
CA MET A 283 -12.58 -7.31 -8.50
C MET A 283 -13.02 -8.22 -7.34
N TRP A 284 -12.05 -8.58 -6.51
CA TRP A 284 -12.26 -9.38 -5.31
C TRP A 284 -11.20 -9.06 -4.25
N THR A 285 -11.59 -8.92 -2.98
CA THR A 285 -10.66 -8.62 -1.89
C THR A 285 -10.14 -9.87 -1.17
N GLY A 286 -10.53 -11.05 -1.60
CA GLY A 286 -10.25 -12.30 -0.91
C GLY A 286 -11.36 -12.69 0.07
N ARG A 287 -11.03 -13.50 1.07
CA ARG A 287 -12.03 -14.02 2.04
C ARG A 287 -12.68 -12.94 2.90
N GLN A 288 -11.97 -11.84 3.13
CA GLN A 288 -12.40 -10.74 4.00
C GLN A 288 -12.28 -9.41 3.25
N ILE A 289 -12.83 -8.35 3.83
CA ILE A 289 -12.62 -6.98 3.32
C ILE A 289 -11.13 -6.67 3.31
N CYS A 290 -10.44 -6.90 4.44
CA CYS A 290 -8.99 -6.84 4.55
C CYS A 290 -8.48 -8.28 4.79
N SER A 291 -8.15 -9.00 3.74
CA SER A 291 -7.74 -10.40 3.81
C SER A 291 -6.32 -10.56 4.37
N GLU A 292 -6.17 -11.38 5.39
CA GLU A 292 -4.86 -11.76 5.94
C GLU A 292 -4.05 -12.56 4.91
N TYR A 293 -4.72 -13.44 4.18
CA TYR A 293 -4.11 -14.29 3.14
C TYR A 293 -4.83 -14.15 1.81
N LEU A 294 -4.05 -14.16 0.72
CA LEU A 294 -4.54 -14.37 -0.64
C LEU A 294 -3.81 -15.60 -1.19
N ASP A 295 -4.54 -16.69 -1.37
CA ASP A 295 -4.00 -17.97 -1.78
C ASP A 295 -4.54 -18.44 -3.13
N ILE A 296 -3.78 -19.33 -3.76
CA ILE A 296 -4.09 -19.90 -5.10
C ILE A 296 -5.37 -20.72 -5.05
N SER A 297 -5.62 -21.42 -3.94
CA SER A 297 -6.81 -22.27 -3.81
C SER A 297 -8.10 -21.48 -3.88
N ASP A 298 -8.13 -20.31 -3.25
CA ASP A 298 -9.27 -19.39 -3.28
C ASP A 298 -9.42 -18.70 -4.64
N ALA A 299 -8.31 -18.35 -5.30
CA ALA A 299 -8.32 -17.80 -6.66
C ALA A 299 -8.94 -18.80 -7.66
N ILE A 300 -8.63 -20.08 -7.53
CA ILE A 300 -9.22 -21.15 -8.36
C ILE A 300 -10.73 -21.24 -8.11
N VAL A 301 -11.17 -21.24 -6.83
CA VAL A 301 -12.60 -21.29 -6.48
C VAL A 301 -13.35 -20.08 -7.05
N PHE A 302 -12.79 -18.88 -6.93
CA PHE A 302 -13.38 -17.68 -7.52
C PHE A 302 -13.48 -17.81 -9.04
N LYS A 303 -12.41 -18.28 -9.71
CA LYS A 303 -12.37 -18.45 -11.16
C LYS A 303 -13.43 -19.44 -11.65
N ASP A 304 -13.62 -20.54 -10.94
CA ASP A 304 -14.59 -21.56 -11.30
C ASP A 304 -16.04 -21.03 -11.22
N ASP A 305 -16.36 -20.21 -10.23
CA ASP A 305 -17.70 -19.63 -10.07
C ASP A 305 -17.91 -18.37 -10.91
N ALA A 306 -16.94 -17.45 -10.95
CA ALA A 306 -17.04 -16.21 -11.71
C ALA A 306 -16.75 -16.37 -13.22
N GLY A 307 -16.26 -17.53 -13.66
CA GLY A 307 -15.86 -17.80 -15.05
C GLY A 307 -14.62 -17.05 -15.52
N ARG A 308 -13.89 -16.39 -14.62
CA ARG A 308 -12.68 -15.60 -14.88
C ARG A 308 -11.82 -15.44 -13.64
N ALA A 309 -10.51 -15.28 -13.81
CA ALA A 309 -9.57 -15.05 -12.72
C ALA A 309 -9.92 -13.75 -11.98
N PRO A 310 -9.76 -13.70 -10.64
CA PRO A 310 -10.00 -12.49 -9.86
C PRO A 310 -9.01 -11.39 -10.25
N LEU A 311 -9.48 -10.14 -10.32
CA LEU A 311 -8.63 -8.96 -10.23
C LEU A 311 -8.64 -8.52 -8.77
N TYR A 312 -7.53 -8.66 -8.06
CA TYR A 312 -7.52 -8.34 -6.65
C TYR A 312 -7.62 -6.85 -6.37
N TRP A 313 -8.52 -6.48 -5.44
CA TRP A 313 -8.49 -5.23 -4.71
C TRP A 313 -7.96 -5.57 -3.31
N ASP A 314 -6.68 -5.37 -3.10
CA ASP A 314 -6.04 -5.70 -1.83
C ASP A 314 -6.15 -4.52 -0.87
N ASN A 315 -6.92 -4.67 0.19
CA ASN A 315 -7.10 -3.65 1.23
C ASN A 315 -5.92 -3.62 2.20
N TYR A 316 -4.74 -3.39 1.65
CA TYR A 316 -3.49 -3.12 2.33
C TYR A 316 -2.65 -2.13 1.50
N PRO A 317 -2.06 -1.08 2.11
CA PRO A 317 -2.00 -0.75 3.54
C PRO A 317 -3.13 0.15 4.07
N VAL A 318 -4.30 0.19 3.46
CA VAL A 318 -5.40 1.06 3.91
C VAL A 318 -5.63 0.96 5.43
N ASN A 319 -5.89 2.12 6.06
CA ASN A 319 -6.17 2.23 7.50
C ASN A 319 -7.36 3.15 7.78
N ASP A 320 -8.38 3.10 6.94
CA ASP A 320 -9.58 3.94 7.04
C ASP A 320 -10.64 3.41 8.03
N VAL A 321 -11.78 4.08 8.11
CA VAL A 321 -12.95 3.75 8.92
C VAL A 321 -12.57 3.49 10.39
N ALA A 322 -12.57 2.23 10.84
CA ALA A 322 -12.26 1.85 12.22
C ALA A 322 -10.75 1.80 12.53
N MET A 323 -9.90 1.84 11.51
CA MET A 323 -8.45 1.66 11.63
C MET A 323 -7.64 2.98 11.58
N THR A 324 -8.31 4.15 11.57
CA THR A 324 -7.65 5.46 11.42
C THR A 324 -6.60 5.78 12.49
N HIS A 325 -6.63 5.08 13.61
CA HIS A 325 -5.65 5.17 14.68
C HIS A 325 -4.43 4.26 14.49
N GLU A 326 -4.46 3.37 13.51
CA GLU A 326 -3.37 2.47 13.14
C GLU A 326 -2.49 3.08 12.04
N LEU A 327 -1.25 2.61 11.92
CA LEU A 327 -0.31 3.01 10.86
C LEU A 327 0.25 1.75 10.22
N HIS A 328 -0.25 1.41 9.04
CA HIS A 328 0.07 0.16 8.35
C HIS A 328 1.32 0.33 7.48
N VAL A 329 2.49 0.23 8.09
CA VAL A 329 3.79 0.47 7.45
C VAL A 329 4.64 -0.77 7.26
N GLY A 330 4.12 -1.94 7.63
CA GLY A 330 4.81 -3.22 7.45
C GLY A 330 4.96 -3.61 5.97
N PRO A 331 5.80 -4.60 5.66
CA PRO A 331 5.86 -5.15 4.30
C PRO A 331 4.60 -5.93 3.96
N ILE A 332 4.29 -6.05 2.66
CA ILE A 332 3.25 -6.98 2.20
C ILE A 332 3.65 -8.42 2.57
N GLN A 333 2.70 -9.18 3.07
CA GLN A 333 2.87 -10.61 3.39
C GLN A 333 1.54 -11.35 3.32
N GLY A 334 1.56 -12.69 3.40
CA GLY A 334 0.35 -13.49 3.32
C GLY A 334 -0.23 -13.59 1.90
N ARG A 335 0.53 -13.22 0.86
CA ARG A 335 0.16 -13.41 -0.53
C ARG A 335 1.03 -14.55 -1.08
N GLU A 336 0.37 -15.61 -1.58
CA GLU A 336 1.04 -16.82 -2.02
C GLU A 336 1.92 -16.56 -3.25
N ALA A 337 3.12 -17.14 -3.27
CA ALA A 337 4.01 -17.09 -4.43
C ALA A 337 3.40 -17.88 -5.60
N GLY A 338 3.40 -17.31 -6.80
CA GLY A 338 2.75 -17.91 -7.97
C GLY A 338 1.28 -17.50 -8.14
N LEU A 339 0.74 -16.62 -7.30
CA LEU A 339 -0.64 -16.12 -7.41
C LEU A 339 -0.89 -15.41 -8.75
N GLU A 340 0.13 -14.88 -9.39
CA GLU A 340 0.09 -14.26 -10.71
C GLU A 340 -0.49 -15.19 -11.79
N ASP A 341 -0.26 -16.49 -11.71
CA ASP A 341 -0.74 -17.47 -12.68
C ASP A 341 -2.27 -17.72 -12.56
N PHE A 342 -2.87 -17.27 -11.45
CA PHE A 342 -4.28 -17.52 -11.09
C PHE A 342 -5.11 -16.24 -10.93
N SER A 343 -4.50 -15.08 -11.17
CA SER A 343 -5.16 -13.76 -11.05
C SER A 343 -5.04 -12.95 -12.34
N ALA A 344 -5.93 -11.98 -12.52
CA ALA A 344 -5.83 -10.97 -13.57
C ALA A 344 -4.87 -9.84 -13.19
N GLY A 345 -4.46 -9.76 -11.92
CA GLY A 345 -3.59 -8.74 -11.38
C GLY A 345 -4.03 -8.31 -9.97
N LEU A 346 -3.39 -7.25 -9.46
CA LEU A 346 -3.66 -6.72 -8.13
C LEU A 346 -3.56 -5.20 -8.10
N PHE A 347 -4.56 -4.57 -7.45
CA PHE A 347 -4.54 -3.19 -7.01
C PHE A 347 -4.46 -3.12 -5.49
N SER A 348 -3.45 -2.45 -4.96
CA SER A 348 -3.30 -2.16 -3.55
C SER A 348 -4.06 -0.88 -3.18
N ASN A 349 -4.85 -0.94 -2.10
CA ASN A 349 -5.55 0.22 -1.54
C ASN A 349 -4.70 0.85 -0.42
N PRO A 350 -4.15 2.07 -0.60
CA PRO A 350 -3.23 2.71 0.33
C PRO A 350 -3.93 3.41 1.49
N MET A 351 -3.13 3.95 2.42
CA MET A 351 -3.60 4.87 3.46
C MET A 351 -3.90 6.27 2.89
N GLU A 352 -4.72 7.04 3.60
CA GLU A 352 -4.83 8.50 3.41
C GLU A 352 -3.45 9.19 3.54
N LYS A 353 -2.56 8.65 4.36
CA LYS A 353 -1.18 9.09 4.58
C LYS A 353 -0.32 8.76 3.37
N PHE A 354 -0.21 9.72 2.44
CA PHE A 354 0.43 9.50 1.14
C PHE A 354 1.90 9.08 1.27
N GLU A 355 2.71 9.89 1.98
CA GLU A 355 4.15 9.66 2.09
C GLU A 355 4.46 8.33 2.79
N MET A 356 3.73 8.02 3.87
CA MET A 356 3.92 6.77 4.58
C MET A 356 3.39 5.54 3.82
N SER A 357 2.42 5.71 2.92
CA SER A 357 1.96 4.63 2.04
C SER A 357 3.03 4.17 1.06
N LEU A 358 3.97 5.04 0.67
CA LEU A 358 5.02 4.69 -0.29
C LEU A 358 5.93 3.56 0.22
N LEU A 359 6.11 3.41 1.53
CA LEU A 359 6.92 2.35 2.11
C LEU A 359 6.32 0.95 1.86
N PRO A 360 5.10 0.61 2.31
CA PRO A 360 4.49 -0.69 1.98
C PRO A 360 4.21 -0.85 0.49
N LEU A 361 3.85 0.21 -0.25
CA LEU A 361 3.63 0.14 -1.70
C LEU A 361 4.90 -0.27 -2.46
N SER A 362 6.08 0.17 -2.03
CA SER A 362 7.34 -0.31 -2.62
C SER A 362 7.51 -1.82 -2.44
N THR A 363 7.18 -2.36 -1.26
CA THR A 363 7.26 -3.82 -1.01
C THR A 363 6.22 -4.60 -1.81
N ILE A 364 5.04 -4.01 -2.06
CA ILE A 364 4.02 -4.58 -2.92
C ILE A 364 4.51 -4.62 -4.36
N GLY A 365 5.19 -3.56 -4.83
CA GLY A 365 5.82 -3.55 -6.14
C GLY A 365 6.81 -4.69 -6.33
N ASP A 366 7.68 -4.92 -5.35
CA ASP A 366 8.64 -6.04 -5.38
C ASP A 366 7.94 -7.41 -5.43
N TYR A 367 6.90 -7.62 -4.62
CA TYR A 367 6.10 -8.86 -4.67
C TYR A 367 5.43 -9.06 -6.03
N LEU A 368 4.82 -8.01 -6.58
CA LEU A 368 4.14 -8.07 -7.88
C LEU A 368 5.11 -8.23 -9.05
N TRP A 369 6.36 -7.83 -8.86
CA TRP A 369 7.42 -8.02 -9.84
C TRP A 369 7.92 -9.46 -9.86
N ASP A 370 8.26 -10.02 -8.69
CA ASP A 370 8.76 -11.39 -8.54
C ASP A 370 8.24 -12.03 -7.24
N SER A 371 7.06 -12.61 -7.29
CA SER A 371 6.39 -13.22 -6.13
C SER A 371 7.17 -14.38 -5.53
N LYS A 372 7.95 -15.10 -6.36
CA LYS A 372 8.64 -16.34 -5.99
C LYS A 372 9.92 -16.09 -5.21
N ASN A 373 10.61 -14.98 -5.48
CA ASN A 373 11.84 -14.59 -4.81
C ASN A 373 11.64 -13.43 -3.82
N TYR A 374 10.41 -12.99 -3.61
CA TYR A 374 10.09 -11.89 -2.71
C TYR A 374 10.42 -12.22 -1.25
N ASN A 375 11.22 -11.36 -0.60
CA ASN A 375 11.51 -11.41 0.84
C ASN A 375 10.94 -10.14 1.50
N PRO A 376 9.89 -10.25 2.33
CA PRO A 376 9.24 -9.10 2.95
C PRO A 376 10.19 -8.19 3.74
N GLN A 377 11.05 -8.77 4.57
CA GLN A 377 11.93 -8.00 5.45
C GLN A 377 13.03 -7.27 4.67
N GLU A 378 13.67 -7.94 3.72
CA GLU A 378 14.72 -7.33 2.89
C GLU A 378 14.16 -6.22 2.00
N SER A 379 12.98 -6.45 1.42
CA SER A 379 12.26 -5.45 0.63
C SER A 379 11.96 -4.20 1.46
N TRP A 380 11.40 -4.40 2.66
CA TRP A 380 11.04 -3.31 3.56
C TRP A 380 12.26 -2.50 4.05
N ASP A 381 13.32 -3.17 4.49
CA ASP A 381 14.55 -2.50 4.93
C ASP A 381 15.20 -1.70 3.77
N ARG A 382 15.21 -2.23 2.55
CA ARG A 382 15.68 -1.54 1.34
C ARG A 382 14.79 -0.31 1.03
N ALA A 383 13.47 -0.47 1.03
CA ALA A 383 12.53 0.61 0.76
C ALA A 383 12.67 1.75 1.77
N LEU A 384 12.75 1.45 3.06
CA LEU A 384 12.94 2.44 4.10
C LEU A 384 14.29 3.17 3.97
N LYS A 385 15.36 2.45 3.62
CA LYS A 385 16.68 3.06 3.41
C LYS A 385 16.73 4.00 2.20
N LEU A 386 15.96 3.70 1.15
CA LEU A 386 15.79 4.60 0.01
C LEU A 386 14.96 5.84 0.36
N MET A 387 13.95 5.67 1.22
CA MET A 387 13.08 6.75 1.69
C MET A 387 13.80 7.71 2.64
N VAL A 388 14.65 7.18 3.54
CA VAL A 388 15.37 7.94 4.57
C VAL A 388 16.87 7.64 4.46
N LYS A 389 17.55 8.43 3.62
CA LYS A 389 18.95 8.16 3.19
C LYS A 389 20.00 8.36 4.28
N LYS A 390 19.78 9.31 5.20
CA LYS A 390 20.76 9.66 6.26
C LYS A 390 20.71 8.60 7.37
N GLU A 391 21.83 7.99 7.70
CA GLU A 391 21.91 6.79 8.57
C GLU A 391 21.31 7.02 9.97
N SER A 392 21.53 8.21 10.58
CA SER A 392 20.94 8.52 11.88
C SER A 392 19.42 8.56 11.83
N ASP A 393 18.88 9.16 10.76
CA ASP A 393 17.46 9.35 10.53
C ASP A 393 16.80 8.01 10.20
N TYR A 394 17.44 7.20 9.34
CA TYR A 394 17.03 5.83 9.04
C TYR A 394 16.92 4.98 10.30
N THR A 395 17.94 5.03 11.16
CA THR A 395 18.01 4.21 12.37
C THR A 395 16.88 4.57 13.35
N ALA A 396 16.62 5.88 13.57
CA ALA A 396 15.54 6.34 14.43
C ALA A 396 14.15 6.01 13.85
N MET A 397 13.94 6.29 12.56
CA MET A 397 12.69 5.97 11.86
C MET A 397 12.42 4.46 11.87
N ARG A 398 13.42 3.63 11.58
CA ARG A 398 13.29 2.18 11.59
C ARG A 398 12.83 1.66 12.97
N ARG A 399 13.38 2.18 14.07
CA ARG A 399 12.93 1.78 15.42
C ARG A 399 11.50 2.20 15.71
N LEU A 400 11.12 3.42 15.32
CA LEU A 400 9.73 3.87 15.44
C LEU A 400 8.79 2.94 14.67
N LEU A 401 9.04 2.72 13.36
CA LEU A 401 8.15 1.96 12.49
C LEU A 401 8.08 0.48 12.87
N ARG A 402 9.15 -0.12 13.42
CA ARG A 402 9.12 -1.49 13.95
C ARG A 402 8.22 -1.65 15.18
N ASN A 403 7.76 -0.58 15.79
CA ASN A 403 6.74 -0.56 16.81
C ASN A 403 5.31 -0.35 16.25
N SER A 404 5.15 -0.31 14.91
CA SER A 404 3.89 -0.10 14.20
C SER A 404 3.71 -1.07 13.02
N LEU A 405 4.15 -2.33 13.16
CA LEU A 405 4.02 -3.34 12.11
C LEU A 405 2.66 -4.08 12.14
N GLY A 406 1.81 -3.78 13.13
CA GLY A 406 0.49 -4.38 13.26
C GLY A 406 -0.46 -3.96 12.14
N SER A 407 -1.20 -4.92 11.59
CA SER A 407 -2.23 -4.72 10.59
C SER A 407 -3.06 -6.00 10.45
N CYS A 408 -4.03 -6.01 9.52
CA CYS A 408 -4.72 -7.26 9.16
C CYS A 408 -3.77 -8.37 8.65
N LEU A 409 -2.57 -8.02 8.18
CA LEU A 409 -1.57 -8.98 7.69
C LEU A 409 -0.62 -9.49 8.78
N ASN A 410 -0.49 -8.78 9.87
CA ASN A 410 0.53 -9.07 10.88
C ASN A 410 0.04 -8.77 12.28
N GLY A 411 -0.24 -9.81 13.05
CA GLY A 411 -0.59 -9.68 14.46
C GLY A 411 0.59 -9.29 15.38
N ASN A 412 1.85 -9.46 14.91
CA ASN A 412 3.04 -9.06 15.67
C ASN A 412 3.37 -7.57 15.42
N ALA A 413 2.64 -6.71 16.10
CA ALA A 413 2.70 -5.27 15.88
C ALA A 413 4.04 -4.62 16.27
N ALA A 414 4.76 -5.17 17.27
CA ALA A 414 5.96 -4.58 17.85
C ALA A 414 6.95 -5.66 18.31
N PRO A 415 7.66 -6.34 17.39
CA PRO A 415 8.53 -7.47 17.73
C PRO A 415 9.68 -7.10 18.68
N ASP A 416 10.24 -5.90 18.56
CA ASP A 416 11.34 -5.45 19.40
C ASP A 416 10.86 -5.18 20.84
N LEU A 417 9.67 -4.62 21.00
CA LEU A 417 9.02 -4.44 22.29
C LEU A 417 8.67 -5.81 22.94
N GLY A 418 8.18 -6.76 22.17
CA GLY A 418 7.91 -8.11 22.64
C GLY A 418 9.15 -8.79 23.23
N SER A 419 10.30 -8.64 22.57
CA SER A 419 11.60 -9.12 23.05
C SER A 419 12.04 -8.41 24.34
N LEU A 420 11.85 -7.09 24.40
CA LEU A 420 12.14 -6.27 25.57
C LEU A 420 11.29 -6.71 26.79
N ILE A 421 9.98 -6.84 26.60
CA ILE A 421 9.04 -7.28 27.64
C ILE A 421 9.42 -8.68 28.15
N SER A 422 9.74 -9.61 27.25
CA SER A 422 10.16 -10.97 27.60
C SER A 422 11.43 -10.97 28.48
N SER A 423 12.43 -10.17 28.08
CA SER A 423 13.69 -10.05 28.83
C SER A 423 13.46 -9.46 30.23
N THR A 424 12.65 -8.38 30.30
CA THR A 424 12.31 -7.73 31.58
C THR A 424 11.52 -8.65 32.49
N THR A 425 10.51 -9.34 31.96
CA THR A 425 9.71 -10.31 32.74
C THR A 425 10.55 -11.47 33.26
N THR A 426 11.52 -11.93 32.47
CA THR A 426 12.46 -12.97 32.87
C THR A 426 13.32 -12.52 34.07
N ALA A 427 13.91 -11.32 34.02
CA ALA A 427 14.68 -10.75 35.12
C ALA A 427 13.81 -10.52 36.34
N TRP A 428 12.60 -9.97 36.16
CA TRP A 428 11.63 -9.75 37.21
C TRP A 428 11.25 -11.06 37.96
N ARG A 429 10.85 -12.09 37.22
CA ARG A 429 10.49 -13.42 37.81
C ARG A 429 11.66 -14.15 38.42
N ALA A 430 12.89 -13.82 38.04
CA ALA A 430 14.10 -14.35 38.68
C ALA A 430 14.45 -13.62 40.00
N GLY A 431 13.60 -12.67 40.45
CA GLY A 431 13.85 -11.90 41.68
C GLY A 431 14.94 -10.84 41.51
N LYS A 432 15.09 -10.27 40.30
CA LYS A 432 16.10 -9.28 39.97
C LYS A 432 15.45 -7.96 39.49
N PRO A 433 14.73 -7.23 40.37
CA PRO A 433 14.00 -6.03 39.99
C PRO A 433 14.91 -4.93 39.45
N GLU A 434 16.15 -4.79 39.97
CA GLU A 434 17.12 -3.80 39.46
C GLU A 434 17.54 -4.10 38.02
N GLU A 435 17.74 -5.37 37.65
CA GLU A 435 18.06 -5.79 36.28
C GLU A 435 16.87 -5.49 35.34
N ALA A 436 15.64 -5.81 35.76
CA ALA A 436 14.42 -5.51 35.02
C ALA A 436 14.21 -4.00 34.83
N ALA A 437 14.44 -3.19 35.86
CA ALA A 437 14.39 -1.74 35.82
C ALA A 437 15.40 -1.17 34.82
N GLU A 438 16.63 -1.67 34.83
CA GLU A 438 17.71 -1.19 33.94
C GLU A 438 17.40 -1.49 32.44
N ILE A 439 16.77 -2.64 32.16
CA ILE A 439 16.33 -2.96 30.78
C ILE A 439 15.33 -1.92 30.30
N PHE A 440 14.30 -1.57 31.08
CA PHE A 440 13.31 -0.57 30.71
C PHE A 440 13.90 0.84 30.61
N ARG A 441 14.76 1.21 31.55
CA ARG A 441 15.42 2.52 31.56
C ARG A 441 16.20 2.74 30.25
N LYS A 442 17.04 1.78 29.85
CA LYS A 442 17.82 1.86 28.60
C LYS A 442 16.95 1.97 27.36
N ALA A 443 15.84 1.22 27.34
CA ALA A 443 14.90 1.27 26.20
C ALA A 443 14.17 2.60 26.14
N GLY A 444 13.71 3.14 27.28
CA GLY A 444 13.09 4.47 27.36
C GLY A 444 14.03 5.58 26.89
N GLU A 445 15.26 5.61 27.40
CA GLU A 445 16.29 6.56 26.97
C GLU A 445 16.60 6.46 25.47
N GLN A 446 16.57 5.23 24.90
CA GLN A 446 16.80 5.09 23.45
C GLN A 446 15.64 5.69 22.65
N ILE A 447 14.41 5.47 23.07
CA ILE A 447 13.21 6.06 22.41
C ILE A 447 13.26 7.59 22.48
N MET A 448 13.68 8.16 23.61
CA MET A 448 13.80 9.62 23.73
C MET A 448 14.88 10.18 22.81
N ARG A 449 16.03 9.52 22.70
CA ARG A 449 17.06 9.91 21.71
C ARG A 449 16.55 9.79 20.28
N ASP A 450 15.80 8.75 19.94
CA ASP A 450 15.20 8.61 18.62
C ASP A 450 14.18 9.73 18.34
N TYR A 451 13.37 10.07 19.34
CA TYR A 451 12.42 11.20 19.24
C TYR A 451 13.13 12.53 18.97
N GLU A 452 14.24 12.82 19.67
CA GLU A 452 15.06 14.01 19.42
C GLU A 452 15.59 14.07 17.97
N VAL A 453 16.04 12.91 17.42
CA VAL A 453 16.47 12.82 16.02
C VAL A 453 15.31 13.07 15.07
N LEU A 454 14.16 12.39 15.28
CA LEU A 454 12.98 12.46 14.42
C LEU A 454 12.36 13.86 14.37
N THR A 455 12.41 14.62 15.48
CA THR A 455 11.82 15.95 15.60
C THR A 455 12.82 17.08 15.39
N SER A 456 14.07 16.75 15.07
CA SER A 456 15.12 17.73 14.78
C SER A 456 14.86 18.45 13.44
N ASP A 457 15.16 19.77 13.39
CA ASP A 457 15.16 20.55 12.16
C ASP A 457 16.12 20.00 11.07
N ASN A 458 17.07 19.15 11.47
CA ASN A 458 18.03 18.49 10.59
C ASN A 458 17.57 17.10 10.11
N PHE A 459 16.35 16.67 10.46
CA PHE A 459 15.78 15.43 9.93
C PHE A 459 15.51 15.57 8.43
N SER A 460 15.97 14.60 7.65
CA SER A 460 15.99 14.70 6.17
C SER A 460 14.60 14.65 5.52
N ARG A 461 13.57 14.14 6.23
CA ARG A 461 12.21 13.93 5.73
C ARG A 461 11.17 14.42 6.74
N THR A 462 11.17 15.71 6.98
CA THR A 462 10.21 16.36 7.91
C THR A 462 8.76 16.20 7.47
N ASP A 463 8.50 16.03 6.17
CA ASP A 463 7.21 15.70 5.58
C ASP A 463 6.61 14.40 6.14
N LEU A 464 7.44 13.34 6.28
CA LEU A 464 7.03 12.08 6.92
C LEU A 464 6.62 12.29 8.38
N ILE A 465 7.39 13.07 9.13
CA ILE A 465 7.13 13.33 10.56
C ILE A 465 5.83 14.11 10.74
N GLU A 466 5.58 15.13 9.92
CA GLU A 466 4.32 15.90 9.98
C GLU A 466 3.11 15.01 9.69
N GLU A 467 3.22 14.08 8.71
CA GLU A 467 2.13 13.17 8.35
C GLU A 467 1.81 12.17 9.46
N ILE A 468 2.82 11.70 10.22
CA ILE A 468 2.67 10.70 11.30
C ILE A 468 2.85 11.29 12.71
N LYS A 469 2.74 12.58 12.87
CA LYS A 469 2.94 13.29 14.14
C LYS A 469 2.25 12.66 15.36
N PRO A 470 0.99 12.17 15.27
CA PRO A 470 0.34 11.49 16.40
C PRO A 470 1.06 10.22 16.85
N TRP A 471 1.62 9.44 15.91
CA TRP A 471 2.39 8.21 16.21
C TRP A 471 3.78 8.53 16.78
N VAL A 472 4.41 9.60 16.30
CA VAL A 472 5.68 10.10 16.87
C VAL A 472 5.47 10.54 18.33
N ALA A 473 4.36 11.22 18.63
CA ALA A 473 4.00 11.58 20.01
C ALA A 473 3.72 10.33 20.89
N LYS A 474 3.05 9.32 20.33
CA LYS A 474 2.83 8.04 21.03
C LYS A 474 4.13 7.30 21.29
N TYR A 475 5.10 7.38 20.38
CA TYR A 475 6.43 6.80 20.55
C TYR A 475 7.17 7.41 21.73
N LEU A 476 7.18 8.75 21.84
CA LEU A 476 7.71 9.45 23.02
C LEU A 476 7.02 8.99 24.31
N ALA A 477 5.67 8.99 24.33
CA ALA A 477 4.91 8.53 25.48
C ALA A 477 5.26 7.08 25.88
N GLY A 478 5.57 6.23 24.91
CA GLY A 478 6.07 4.87 25.14
C GLY A 478 7.43 4.87 25.87
N GLY A 479 8.35 5.73 25.44
CA GLY A 479 9.65 5.91 26.12
C GLY A 479 9.51 6.41 27.54
N GLU A 480 8.70 7.44 27.77
CA GLU A 480 8.38 7.96 29.11
C GLU A 480 7.72 6.90 30.00
N THR A 481 6.83 6.09 29.41
CA THR A 481 6.20 4.95 30.11
C THR A 481 7.23 3.94 30.60
N LEU A 482 8.17 3.53 29.73
CA LEU A 482 9.23 2.59 30.10
C LEU A 482 10.13 3.14 31.21
N GLU A 483 10.49 4.44 31.15
CA GLU A 483 11.27 5.06 32.23
C GLU A 483 10.50 5.08 33.55
N GLN A 484 9.23 5.47 33.55
CA GLN A 484 8.40 5.49 34.75
C GLN A 484 8.21 4.07 35.32
N LEU A 485 8.00 3.07 34.47
CA LEU A 485 7.95 1.66 34.90
C LEU A 485 9.28 1.19 35.46
N SER A 486 10.43 1.64 34.92
CA SER A 486 11.74 1.32 35.49
C SER A 486 11.86 1.85 36.92
N MET A 487 11.37 3.06 37.20
CA MET A 487 11.36 3.62 38.57
C MET A 487 10.46 2.84 39.51
N VAL A 488 9.32 2.35 39.03
CA VAL A 488 8.43 1.46 39.80
C VAL A 488 9.15 0.17 40.16
N LEU A 489 9.78 -0.50 39.20
CA LEU A 489 10.50 -1.73 39.40
C LEU A 489 11.69 -1.58 40.35
N ALA A 490 12.43 -0.47 40.26
CA ALA A 490 13.59 -0.17 41.11
C ALA A 490 13.22 0.04 42.59
N GLN A 491 11.96 0.34 42.91
CA GLN A 491 11.48 0.47 44.30
C GLN A 491 11.11 -0.87 44.90
N CYS A 492 10.96 -1.93 44.12
CA CYS A 492 10.63 -3.27 44.58
C CYS A 492 11.87 -3.99 45.13
N THR A 493 11.68 -4.81 46.16
CA THR A 493 12.72 -5.67 46.69
C THR A 493 12.24 -7.12 46.74
N TRP A 494 13.15 -8.07 46.54
CA TRP A 494 12.85 -9.48 46.67
C TRP A 494 13.47 -10.06 47.95
N SER A 495 12.63 -10.68 48.75
CA SER A 495 13.04 -11.45 49.90
C SER A 495 12.86 -12.94 49.65
N LYS A 496 13.82 -13.78 50.07
CA LYS A 496 13.70 -15.26 49.97
C LYS A 496 12.55 -15.82 50.79
N ASP A 497 12.20 -15.12 51.87
CA ASP A 497 11.20 -15.61 52.85
C ASP A 497 9.81 -15.02 52.60
N HIS A 498 9.72 -13.85 51.98
CA HIS A 498 8.48 -13.09 51.87
C HIS A 498 8.09 -12.72 50.43
N GLY A 499 8.90 -13.09 49.40
CA GLY A 499 8.62 -12.74 47.99
C GLY A 499 8.84 -11.26 47.70
N LEU A 500 7.97 -10.67 46.92
CA LEU A 500 8.02 -9.27 46.52
C LEU A 500 7.57 -8.35 47.65
N ALA A 501 8.39 -7.35 47.99
CA ALA A 501 8.13 -6.37 49.03
C ALA A 501 8.37 -4.95 48.54
N GLY A 502 7.95 -3.94 49.31
CA GLY A 502 8.09 -2.53 48.96
C GLY A 502 7.07 -2.05 47.93
N THR A 503 5.96 -2.75 47.76
CA THR A 503 4.98 -2.54 46.70
C THR A 503 3.91 -1.50 47.05
N GLN A 504 3.91 -0.94 48.25
CA GLN A 504 2.87 -0.03 48.73
C GLN A 504 2.71 1.19 47.82
N GLY A 505 1.53 1.38 47.22
CA GLY A 505 1.19 2.49 46.34
C GLY A 505 1.69 2.33 44.89
N LEU A 506 2.58 1.38 44.58
CA LEU A 506 3.15 1.20 43.25
C LEU A 506 2.13 0.71 42.24
N ALA A 507 1.17 -0.12 42.65
CA ALA A 507 0.05 -0.50 41.77
C ALA A 507 -0.74 0.73 41.28
N SER A 508 -1.02 1.69 42.16
CA SER A 508 -1.70 2.93 41.79
C SER A 508 -0.85 3.81 40.84
N GLU A 509 0.48 3.76 40.99
CA GLU A 509 1.38 4.45 40.07
C GLU A 509 1.35 3.83 38.67
N VAL A 510 1.38 2.51 38.53
CA VAL A 510 1.23 1.82 37.24
C VAL A 510 -0.09 2.21 36.53
N LEU A 511 -1.20 2.31 37.28
CA LEU A 511 -2.46 2.80 36.70
C LEU A 511 -2.37 4.24 36.19
N ARG A 512 -1.68 5.13 36.92
CA ARG A 512 -1.48 6.53 36.48
C ARG A 512 -0.61 6.61 35.21
N ILE A 513 0.43 5.78 35.13
CA ILE A 513 1.30 5.67 33.96
C ILE A 513 0.46 5.21 32.76
N ARG A 514 -0.33 4.15 32.93
CA ARG A 514 -1.23 3.63 31.89
C ARG A 514 -2.21 4.69 31.41
N GLN A 515 -2.88 5.41 32.32
CA GLN A 515 -3.84 6.46 31.96
C GLN A 515 -3.21 7.57 31.12
N ARG A 516 -1.95 7.95 31.39
CA ARG A 516 -1.23 8.94 30.56
C ARG A 516 -0.91 8.39 29.17
N PHE A 517 -0.42 7.17 29.09
CA PHE A 517 -0.13 6.51 27.82
C PHE A 517 -1.38 6.40 26.93
N ASP A 518 -2.54 6.06 27.52
CA ASP A 518 -3.83 5.91 26.81
C ASP A 518 -4.46 7.23 26.34
N GLN A 519 -3.96 8.39 26.78
CA GLN A 519 -4.45 9.69 26.30
C GLN A 519 -4.17 9.91 24.81
N ILE A 520 -3.13 9.29 24.26
CA ILE A 520 -2.81 9.37 22.84
C ILE A 520 -3.45 8.18 22.14
N GLN A 521 -4.40 8.44 21.23
CA GLN A 521 -5.24 7.42 20.60
C GLN A 521 -4.50 6.61 19.52
N SER A 522 -3.42 7.17 18.94
CA SER A 522 -2.63 6.47 17.93
C SER A 522 -2.12 5.13 18.47
N ARG A 523 -2.29 4.06 17.70
CA ARG A 523 -1.85 2.71 18.06
C ARG A 523 -0.39 2.54 17.66
N LEU A 524 0.45 2.37 18.65
CA LEU A 524 1.87 2.08 18.51
C LEU A 524 2.30 1.18 19.66
N MET A 525 3.33 0.35 19.46
CA MET A 525 3.80 -0.65 20.43
C MET A 525 2.80 -1.79 20.66
N GLY A 526 1.82 -1.93 19.80
CA GLY A 526 0.77 -2.95 19.92
C GLY A 526 0.04 -2.87 21.26
N ASP A 527 -0.50 -3.98 21.71
CA ASP A 527 -1.11 -4.11 23.04
C ASP A 527 -0.09 -4.53 24.12
N GLY A 528 1.20 -4.61 23.75
CA GLY A 528 2.26 -5.15 24.61
C GLY A 528 2.48 -4.37 25.90
N LEU A 529 2.54 -3.03 25.83
CA LEU A 529 2.68 -2.18 27.02
C LEU A 529 1.42 -2.21 27.89
N ASP A 530 0.23 -2.26 27.29
CA ASP A 530 -1.02 -2.31 28.03
C ASP A 530 -1.16 -3.63 28.81
N LEU A 531 -0.83 -4.74 28.18
CA LEU A 531 -0.82 -6.06 28.81
C LEU A 531 0.20 -6.11 29.95
N LEU A 532 1.42 -5.63 29.68
CA LEU A 532 2.48 -5.57 30.69
C LEU A 532 2.07 -4.74 31.89
N MET A 533 1.52 -3.54 31.67
CA MET A 533 1.08 -2.68 32.78
C MET A 533 -0.08 -3.32 33.55
N GLY A 534 -0.97 -4.05 32.88
CA GLY A 534 -2.03 -4.83 33.52
C GLY A 534 -1.48 -5.96 34.42
N GLU A 535 -0.51 -6.72 33.93
CA GLU A 535 0.17 -7.79 34.71
C GLU A 535 0.93 -7.22 35.89
N LEU A 536 1.73 -6.17 35.69
CA LEU A 536 2.46 -5.50 36.78
C LEU A 536 1.51 -4.94 37.85
N TYR A 537 0.42 -4.29 37.43
CA TYR A 537 -0.59 -3.80 38.36
C TYR A 537 -1.15 -4.93 39.24
N ALA A 538 -1.56 -6.03 38.61
CA ALA A 538 -2.13 -7.17 39.33
C ALA A 538 -1.14 -7.79 40.32
N GLU A 539 0.11 -7.96 39.93
CA GLU A 539 1.16 -8.54 40.78
C GLU A 539 1.53 -7.61 41.95
N LEU A 540 1.72 -6.32 41.70
CA LEU A 540 2.01 -5.34 42.75
C LEU A 540 0.83 -5.21 43.72
N LYS A 541 -0.40 -5.24 43.24
CA LYS A 541 -1.62 -5.17 44.05
C LYS A 541 -1.77 -6.40 44.96
N ALA A 542 -1.47 -7.59 44.45
CA ALA A 542 -1.51 -8.82 45.23
C ALA A 542 -0.49 -8.84 46.39
N ASN A 543 0.58 -8.09 46.27
CA ASN A 543 1.66 -8.00 47.26
C ASN A 543 1.62 -6.70 48.10
N GLU A 544 0.59 -5.84 47.97
CA GLU A 544 0.39 -4.68 48.81
C GLU A 544 0.05 -5.14 50.25
N GLY A 545 1.00 -5.06 51.15
CA GLY A 545 0.82 -5.45 52.55
C GLY A 545 1.72 -6.58 53.00
N CYS A 546 2.60 -7.05 52.15
CA CYS A 546 3.68 -7.99 52.48
C CYS A 546 4.93 -7.25 52.94
#